data_19756b96e3fdd206874bffc125cbc7a2
#
_entry.id   19756b96e3fdd206874bffc125cbc7a2
#
_cell.length_a   1.000
_cell.length_b   1.000
_cell.length_c   1.000
_cell.angle_alpha   90.00
_cell.angle_beta   90.00
_cell.angle_gamma   90.00
#
_symmetry.space_group_name_H-M   'P 1'
#
loop_
_entity.id
_entity.type
_entity.pdbx_description
1 polymer ?
#
loop_
_entity_poly.entity_id
_entity_poly.type
_entity_poly.pdbx_seq_one_letter_code
_entity_poly.pdbx_strand_id
1 'polypeptide(L)'
;YRPGMEKDLEVLSADDKDLDTLAQKLMADYSLIKGVTPPEKPKTFADVYQLFYARKFREGNKLSKSSRDSMRAAYRNCSILHDRPWNSLKSVDFQNVLDNCPLKYSSIELIRNLFRQMCTFAVDTDISDKNYGQKLIINKDDDDEHGVPLTTRDLLTLWCHSDNDTVELLLILCYSGWRINEVPKLRVDLENGYYEGGIKTKAGKGRIVPI
;
A
#
# COMPACT_ATOMS: atom_id res chain seq x y z
N TYR A 1 19.07 50.80 8.85
CA TYR A 1 20.31 50.11 9.25
C TYR A 1 20.19 49.73 10.73
N ARG A 2 20.16 48.45 11.08
CA ARG A 2 20.16 48.01 12.47
C ARG A 2 21.53 47.39 12.77
N PRO A 3 22.26 47.80 13.82
CA PRO A 3 23.49 47.13 14.24
C PRO A 3 23.12 45.69 14.67
N GLY A 4 23.66 44.70 13.98
CA GLY A 4 23.41 43.28 14.19
C GLY A 4 23.19 42.50 12.90
N MET A 5 22.83 43.16 11.80
CA MET A 5 22.64 42.50 10.50
C MET A 5 23.95 42.04 9.85
N GLU A 6 25.09 42.57 10.26
CA GLU A 6 26.38 42.15 9.72
C GLU A 6 26.80 40.75 10.16
N LYS A 7 26.43 40.33 11.37
CA LYS A 7 26.69 38.98 11.86
C LYS A 7 25.85 37.93 11.11
N ASP A 8 24.67 38.31 10.68
CA ASP A 8 23.77 37.36 9.96
C ASP A 8 24.20 37.21 8.51
N LEU A 9 24.85 38.21 7.92
CA LEU A 9 25.41 38.16 6.55
C LEU A 9 26.70 37.34 6.45
N GLU A 10 27.52 37.28 7.50
CA GLU A 10 28.73 36.44 7.53
C GLU A 10 28.36 34.93 7.58
N VAL A 11 27.25 34.56 8.16
CA VAL A 11 26.79 33.17 8.22
C VAL A 11 26.20 32.69 6.88
N LEU A 12 25.73 33.62 6.02
CA LEU A 12 25.20 33.31 4.67
C LEU A 12 26.29 32.88 3.66
N SER A 13 27.57 33.00 4.01
CA SER A 13 28.69 32.60 3.13
C SER A 13 29.20 31.19 3.38
N ALA A 14 28.69 30.46 4.33
CA ALA A 14 29.13 29.11 4.67
C ALA A 14 28.11 28.05 4.14
N ASP A 15 28.61 27.21 3.27
CA ASP A 15 28.06 25.95 2.73
C ASP A 15 26.55 25.88 2.39
N ASP A 16 26.26 25.50 1.14
CA ASP A 16 24.91 25.29 0.55
C ASP A 16 23.97 24.37 1.33
N LYS A 17 24.47 23.57 2.26
CA LYS A 17 23.67 22.69 3.13
C LYS A 17 22.95 23.44 4.25
N ASP A 18 23.39 24.62 4.59
CA ASP A 18 22.83 25.40 5.68
C ASP A 18 21.81 26.47 5.23
N LEU A 19 21.70 26.73 3.93
CA LEU A 19 20.81 27.77 3.41
C LEU A 19 19.33 27.52 3.75
N ASP A 20 18.86 26.27 3.63
CA ASP A 20 17.49 25.88 3.98
C ASP A 20 17.22 26.02 5.49
N THR A 21 18.21 25.64 6.31
CA THR A 21 18.14 25.75 7.77
C THR A 21 18.17 27.21 8.21
N LEU A 22 19.00 27.99 7.54
CA LEU A 22 19.13 29.43 7.80
C LEU A 22 17.87 30.19 7.36
N ALA A 23 17.31 29.86 6.21
CA ALA A 23 16.05 30.42 5.73
C ALA A 23 14.88 30.10 6.70
N GLN A 24 14.86 28.89 7.25
CA GLN A 24 13.87 28.50 8.27
C GLN A 24 14.04 29.29 9.58
N LYS A 25 15.29 29.52 10.04
CA LYS A 25 15.57 30.34 11.23
C LYS A 25 15.17 31.79 11.01
N LEU A 26 15.53 32.37 9.88
CA LEU A 26 15.16 33.74 9.52
C LEU A 26 13.65 33.93 9.42
N MET A 27 12.93 32.97 8.86
CA MET A 27 11.46 32.97 8.82
C MET A 27 10.84 32.84 10.20
N ALA A 28 11.40 31.98 11.08
CA ALA A 28 10.96 31.84 12.46
C ALA A 28 11.18 33.12 13.26
N ASP A 29 12.36 33.74 13.15
CA ASP A 29 12.70 34.99 13.82
C ASP A 29 11.82 36.16 13.31
N TYR A 30 11.58 36.23 11.99
CA TYR A 30 10.66 37.22 11.40
C TYR A 30 9.21 37.05 11.89
N SER A 31 8.76 35.82 12.04
CA SER A 31 7.41 35.50 12.52
C SER A 31 7.25 35.84 14.01
N LEU A 32 8.26 35.62 14.83
CA LEU A 32 8.30 36.03 16.24
C LEU A 32 8.22 37.53 16.38
N ILE A 33 8.94 38.29 15.53
CA ILE A 33 8.97 39.75 15.53
C ILE A 33 7.62 40.34 15.06
N LYS A 34 6.96 39.71 14.10
CA LYS A 34 5.71 40.21 13.49
C LYS A 34 4.44 39.57 14.06
N GLY A 35 4.54 38.56 14.92
CA GLY A 35 3.38 37.80 15.42
C GLY A 35 2.64 37.00 14.32
N VAL A 36 3.31 36.75 13.18
CA VAL A 36 2.77 36.00 12.05
C VAL A 36 3.34 34.60 12.14
N THR A 37 2.48 33.58 12.16
CA THR A 37 2.91 32.18 12.10
C THR A 37 3.64 31.91 10.78
N PRO A 38 4.83 31.29 10.79
CA PRO A 38 5.51 30.93 9.54
C PRO A 38 4.58 30.08 8.68
N PRO A 39 4.58 30.27 7.36
CA PRO A 39 3.82 29.37 6.49
C PRO A 39 4.29 27.92 6.70
N GLU A 40 3.36 27.04 7.03
CA GLU A 40 3.67 25.62 7.15
C GLU A 40 4.34 25.13 5.85
N LYS A 41 5.44 24.40 5.99
CA LYS A 41 6.09 23.79 4.83
C LYS A 41 5.06 22.92 4.10
N PRO A 42 4.89 23.08 2.78
CA PRO A 42 3.90 22.29 2.05
C PRO A 42 4.20 20.80 2.22
N LYS A 43 3.19 20.03 2.64
CA LYS A 43 3.30 18.59 2.82
C LYS A 43 3.70 17.94 1.49
N THR A 44 4.66 17.03 1.52
CA THR A 44 5.06 16.22 0.37
C THR A 44 4.10 15.03 0.18
N PHE A 45 4.20 14.33 -0.96
CA PHE A 45 3.50 13.06 -1.16
C PHE A 45 3.84 12.05 -0.05
N ALA A 46 5.12 11.98 0.35
CA ALA A 46 5.56 11.11 1.43
C ALA A 46 4.90 11.48 2.78
N ASP A 47 4.81 12.76 3.12
CA ASP A 47 4.16 13.21 4.35
C ASP A 47 2.68 12.82 4.37
N VAL A 48 1.97 13.04 3.27
CA VAL A 48 0.55 12.67 3.15
C VAL A 48 0.38 11.14 3.23
N TYR A 49 1.30 10.37 2.62
CA TYR A 49 1.29 8.92 2.77
C TYR A 49 1.44 8.47 4.23
N GLN A 50 2.37 9.06 4.98
CA GLN A 50 2.57 8.71 6.39
C GLN A 50 1.31 8.98 7.22
N LEU A 51 0.69 10.14 7.04
CA LEU A 51 -0.57 10.50 7.71
C LEU A 51 -1.70 9.52 7.35
N PHE A 52 -1.87 9.23 6.05
CA PHE A 52 -2.83 8.27 5.54
C PHE A 52 -2.59 6.86 6.12
N TYR A 53 -1.32 6.39 6.08
CA TYR A 53 -0.95 5.07 6.56
C TYR A 53 -1.21 4.92 8.06
N ALA A 54 -0.82 5.91 8.86
CA ALA A 54 -1.06 5.93 10.31
C ALA A 54 -2.56 5.86 10.63
N ARG A 55 -3.41 6.64 9.91
CA ARG A 55 -4.86 6.60 10.10
C ARG A 55 -5.47 5.25 9.71
N LYS A 56 -5.04 4.70 8.57
CA LYS A 56 -5.57 3.45 8.02
C LYS A 56 -5.20 2.24 8.87
N PHE A 57 -3.96 2.20 9.37
CA PHE A 57 -3.40 1.06 10.10
C PHE A 57 -3.21 1.32 11.60
N ARG A 58 -3.97 2.26 12.16
CA ARG A 58 -3.98 2.54 13.61
C ARG A 58 -4.28 1.28 14.42
N GLU A 59 -3.87 1.26 15.66
CA GLU A 59 -4.21 0.20 16.61
C GLU A 59 -5.74 0.04 16.71
N GLY A 60 -6.20 -1.22 16.74
CA GLY A 60 -7.62 -1.56 16.71
C GLY A 60 -8.19 -1.83 15.31
N ASN A 61 -7.56 -1.41 14.22
CA ASN A 61 -7.95 -1.80 12.88
C ASN A 61 -7.48 -3.22 12.56
N LYS A 62 -8.43 -4.15 12.37
CA LYS A 62 -8.18 -5.57 12.07
C LYS A 62 -7.72 -5.82 10.62
N LEU A 63 -6.89 -4.95 10.06
CA LEU A 63 -6.35 -5.14 8.73
C LEU A 63 -5.18 -6.14 8.75
N SER A 64 -5.16 -7.04 7.77
CA SER A 64 -4.17 -8.11 7.68
C SER A 64 -2.75 -7.58 7.41
N LYS A 65 -1.73 -8.35 7.79
CA LYS A 65 -0.32 -8.09 7.43
C LYS A 65 -0.17 -7.93 5.91
N SER A 66 -0.79 -8.82 5.12
CA SER A 66 -0.76 -8.78 3.66
C SER A 66 -1.28 -7.44 3.10
N SER A 67 -2.34 -6.86 3.68
CA SER A 67 -2.85 -5.55 3.28
C SER A 67 -1.84 -4.42 3.54
N ARG A 68 -1.12 -4.49 4.66
CA ARG A 68 -0.04 -3.53 4.98
C ARG A 68 1.13 -3.65 4.00
N ASP A 69 1.54 -4.88 3.70
CA ASP A 69 2.67 -5.15 2.81
C ASP A 69 2.35 -4.74 1.37
N SER A 70 1.13 -5.00 0.88
CA SER A 70 0.65 -4.53 -0.43
C SER A 70 0.66 -3.02 -0.54
N MET A 71 0.21 -2.32 0.51
CA MET A 71 0.19 -0.85 0.54
C MET A 71 1.61 -0.26 0.52
N ARG A 72 2.54 -0.87 1.29
CA ARG A 72 3.95 -0.47 1.29
C ARG A 72 4.62 -0.74 -0.06
N ALA A 73 4.30 -1.86 -0.71
CA ALA A 73 4.81 -2.18 -2.03
C ALA A 73 4.33 -1.17 -3.07
N ALA A 74 3.04 -0.83 -3.08
CA ALA A 74 2.50 0.20 -3.94
C ALA A 74 3.19 1.55 -3.73
N TYR A 75 3.40 1.96 -2.48
CA TYR A 75 4.10 3.21 -2.14
C TYR A 75 5.54 3.22 -2.68
N ARG A 76 6.32 2.15 -2.49
CA ARG A 76 7.70 2.07 -3.01
C ARG A 76 7.78 2.28 -4.52
N ASN A 77 6.79 1.79 -5.26
CA ASN A 77 6.72 1.93 -6.71
C ASN A 77 6.33 3.35 -7.19
N CYS A 78 6.07 4.26 -6.25
CA CYS A 78 5.73 5.66 -6.52
C CYS A 78 6.86 6.62 -6.13
N SER A 79 8.11 6.16 -6.04
CA SER A 79 9.25 6.93 -5.51
C SER A 79 9.46 8.29 -6.19
N ILE A 80 9.15 8.38 -7.48
CA ILE A 80 9.23 9.63 -8.25
C ILE A 80 8.33 10.77 -7.70
N LEU A 81 7.31 10.43 -6.88
CA LEU A 81 6.40 11.40 -6.30
C LEU A 81 6.77 11.76 -4.85
N HIS A 82 7.65 11.00 -4.17
CA HIS A 82 7.83 11.09 -2.73
C HIS A 82 8.15 12.50 -2.24
N ASP A 83 9.08 13.18 -2.89
CA ASP A 83 9.57 14.51 -2.50
C ASP A 83 8.76 15.65 -3.13
N ARG A 84 7.79 15.34 -3.98
CA ARG A 84 6.98 16.36 -4.63
C ARG A 84 5.95 16.95 -3.65
N PRO A 85 5.79 18.28 -3.63
CA PRO A 85 4.75 18.92 -2.82
C PRO A 85 3.36 18.42 -3.23
N TRP A 86 2.55 17.99 -2.27
CA TRP A 86 1.21 17.44 -2.52
C TRP A 86 0.34 18.36 -3.36
N ASN A 87 0.35 19.66 -3.05
CA ASN A 87 -0.45 20.67 -3.73
C ASN A 87 -0.07 20.87 -5.22
N SER A 88 1.13 20.46 -5.63
CA SER A 88 1.58 20.51 -7.02
C SER A 88 1.09 19.33 -7.84
N LEU A 89 0.66 18.24 -7.18
CA LEU A 89 0.25 17.00 -7.85
C LEU A 89 -1.15 17.14 -8.45
N LYS A 90 -1.29 16.68 -9.70
CA LYS A 90 -2.54 16.64 -10.47
C LYS A 90 -2.80 15.24 -10.99
N SER A 91 -4.00 14.99 -11.51
CA SER A 91 -4.36 13.68 -12.09
C SER A 91 -3.38 13.18 -13.13
N VAL A 92 -2.79 14.09 -13.90
CA VAL A 92 -1.78 13.77 -14.94
C VAL A 92 -0.51 13.18 -14.30
N ASP A 93 -0.07 13.69 -13.14
CA ASP A 93 1.13 13.17 -12.48
C ASP A 93 0.93 11.74 -11.98
N PHE A 94 -0.24 11.46 -11.38
CA PHE A 94 -0.62 10.12 -10.95
C PHE A 94 -0.78 9.17 -12.14
N GLN A 95 -1.42 9.65 -13.23
CA GLN A 95 -1.61 8.87 -14.44
C GLN A 95 -0.27 8.49 -15.09
N ASN A 96 0.67 9.43 -15.16
CA ASN A 96 2.01 9.19 -15.70
C ASN A 96 2.76 8.08 -14.94
N VAL A 97 2.57 7.98 -13.61
CA VAL A 97 3.16 6.88 -12.84
C VAL A 97 2.55 5.54 -13.24
N LEU A 98 1.24 5.46 -13.47
CA LEU A 98 0.58 4.23 -13.89
C LEU A 98 0.99 3.81 -15.31
N ASP A 99 1.02 4.77 -16.24
CA ASP A 99 1.30 4.54 -17.66
C ASP A 99 2.76 4.10 -17.90
N ASN A 100 3.71 4.63 -17.08
CA ASN A 100 5.13 4.28 -17.18
C ASN A 100 5.55 3.14 -16.24
N CYS A 101 4.61 2.50 -15.54
CA CYS A 101 4.92 1.42 -14.60
C CYS A 101 5.17 0.10 -15.36
N PRO A 102 6.38 -0.51 -15.24
CA PRO A 102 6.71 -1.75 -15.96
C PRO A 102 6.11 -3.01 -15.35
N LEU A 103 5.41 -2.88 -14.22
CA LEU A 103 4.88 -4.02 -13.47
C LEU A 103 3.66 -4.66 -14.14
N LYS A 104 3.25 -5.83 -13.66
CA LYS A 104 2.01 -6.51 -14.07
C LYS A 104 0.78 -5.68 -13.70
N TYR A 105 -0.32 -5.92 -14.42
CA TYR A 105 -1.60 -5.23 -14.23
C TYR A 105 -2.04 -5.19 -12.77
N SER A 106 -2.01 -6.32 -12.07
CA SER A 106 -2.40 -6.42 -10.66
C SER A 106 -1.58 -5.52 -9.72
N SER A 107 -0.29 -5.32 -10.00
CA SER A 107 0.57 -4.41 -9.23
C SER A 107 0.26 -2.94 -9.53
N ILE A 108 -0.04 -2.61 -10.78
CA ILE A 108 -0.47 -1.25 -11.19
C ILE A 108 -1.81 -0.94 -10.55
N GLU A 109 -2.71 -1.91 -10.46
CA GLU A 109 -3.99 -1.74 -9.77
C GLU A 109 -3.81 -1.41 -8.28
N LEU A 110 -2.84 -2.02 -7.59
CA LEU A 110 -2.52 -1.66 -6.21
C LEU A 110 -2.03 -0.21 -6.08
N ILE A 111 -1.22 0.28 -7.04
CA ILE A 111 -0.75 1.67 -7.09
C ILE A 111 -1.94 2.61 -7.34
N ARG A 112 -2.80 2.31 -8.32
CA ARG A 112 -4.01 3.09 -8.57
C ARG A 112 -4.90 3.17 -7.34
N ASN A 113 -5.09 2.04 -6.64
CA ASN A 113 -5.88 1.97 -5.43
C ASN A 113 -5.25 2.78 -4.29
N LEU A 114 -3.92 2.81 -4.17
CA LEU A 114 -3.21 3.69 -3.24
C LEU A 114 -3.51 5.16 -3.54
N PHE A 115 -3.35 5.61 -4.78
CA PHE A 115 -3.62 6.99 -5.19
C PHE A 115 -5.06 7.41 -4.90
N ARG A 116 -6.04 6.58 -5.26
CA ARG A 116 -7.45 6.85 -4.98
C ARG A 116 -7.71 7.03 -3.49
N GLN A 117 -7.15 6.17 -2.65
CA GLN A 117 -7.35 6.24 -1.20
C GLN A 117 -6.63 7.44 -0.58
N MET A 118 -5.40 7.74 -1.02
CA MET A 118 -4.66 8.91 -0.53
C MET A 118 -5.33 10.22 -0.93
N CYS A 119 -5.81 10.33 -2.17
CA CYS A 119 -6.51 11.52 -2.63
C CYS A 119 -7.85 11.72 -1.90
N THR A 120 -8.59 10.64 -1.63
CA THR A 120 -9.79 10.70 -0.81
C THR A 120 -9.46 11.15 0.62
N PHE A 121 -8.43 10.54 1.22
CA PHE A 121 -7.96 10.93 2.54
C PHE A 121 -7.55 12.42 2.61
N ALA A 122 -6.85 12.90 1.58
CA ALA A 122 -6.39 14.29 1.53
C ALA A 122 -7.56 15.29 1.45
N VAL A 123 -8.64 14.93 0.76
CA VAL A 123 -9.87 15.74 0.73
C VAL A 123 -10.58 15.65 2.08
N ASP A 124 -10.73 14.46 2.65
CA ASP A 124 -11.40 14.24 3.94
C ASP A 124 -10.69 14.94 5.13
N THR A 125 -9.43 15.33 4.94
CA THR A 125 -8.60 16.01 5.98
C THR A 125 -8.17 17.41 5.60
N ASP A 126 -8.85 18.03 4.64
CA ASP A 126 -8.63 19.41 4.19
C ASP A 126 -7.19 19.70 3.73
N ILE A 127 -6.43 18.64 3.34
CA ILE A 127 -5.10 18.78 2.72
C ILE A 127 -5.22 19.18 1.25
N SER A 128 -6.33 18.83 0.60
CA SER A 128 -6.60 19.10 -0.81
C SER A 128 -8.07 19.42 -1.03
N ASP A 129 -8.36 20.42 -1.87
CA ASP A 129 -9.74 20.78 -2.23
C ASP A 129 -10.36 19.83 -3.27
N LYS A 130 -9.53 19.04 -3.98
CA LYS A 130 -9.96 18.19 -5.10
C LYS A 130 -9.37 16.80 -5.02
N ASN A 131 -10.18 15.80 -5.40
CA ASN A 131 -9.75 14.42 -5.54
C ASN A 131 -9.21 14.16 -6.95
N TYR A 132 -7.88 14.23 -7.11
CA TYR A 132 -7.20 13.97 -8.37
C TYR A 132 -7.00 12.48 -8.69
N GLY A 133 -7.26 11.58 -7.73
CA GLY A 133 -7.11 10.13 -7.91
C GLY A 133 -8.35 9.41 -8.41
N GLN A 134 -9.50 10.08 -8.52
CA GLN A 134 -10.79 9.41 -8.77
C GLN A 134 -10.90 8.79 -10.16
N LYS A 135 -10.39 9.46 -11.21
CA LYS A 135 -10.56 9.10 -12.62
C LYS A 135 -9.33 8.46 -13.25
N LEU A 136 -8.46 7.86 -12.45
CA LEU A 136 -7.27 7.17 -12.94
C LEU A 136 -7.66 5.87 -13.64
N ILE A 137 -7.07 5.64 -14.81
CA ILE A 137 -7.28 4.44 -15.66
C ILE A 137 -5.98 3.65 -15.78
N ILE A 138 -6.09 2.36 -16.05
CA ILE A 138 -4.95 1.50 -16.36
C ILE A 138 -5.04 1.19 -17.85
N ASN A 139 -4.04 1.63 -18.61
CA ASN A 139 -3.93 1.46 -20.07
C ASN A 139 -3.11 0.21 -20.42
N LYS A 140 -3.13 -0.80 -19.59
CA LYS A 140 -2.42 -2.06 -19.79
C LYS A 140 -3.44 -3.19 -19.78
N ASP A 141 -3.24 -4.15 -20.69
CA ASP A 141 -4.07 -5.35 -20.71
C ASP A 141 -3.89 -6.15 -19.43
N ASP A 142 -4.98 -6.78 -18.99
CA ASP A 142 -4.93 -7.71 -17.86
C ASP A 142 -4.19 -8.96 -18.31
N ASP A 143 -2.96 -9.11 -17.81
CA ASP A 143 -2.07 -10.23 -18.08
C ASP A 143 -2.23 -11.35 -17.03
N ASP A 144 -3.38 -11.41 -16.36
CA ASP A 144 -3.70 -12.50 -15.43
C ASP A 144 -3.81 -13.81 -16.20
N GLU A 145 -2.74 -14.58 -16.15
CA GLU A 145 -2.77 -15.98 -16.51
C GLU A 145 -3.68 -16.71 -15.53
N HIS A 146 -4.89 -17.00 -15.97
CA HIS A 146 -5.77 -17.87 -15.21
C HIS A 146 -5.13 -19.23 -15.03
N GLY A 147 -5.07 -19.71 -13.80
CA GLY A 147 -4.55 -21.06 -13.53
C GLY A 147 -5.31 -22.10 -14.36
N VAL A 148 -4.59 -23.01 -14.97
CA VAL A 148 -5.19 -24.12 -15.72
C VAL A 148 -5.74 -25.14 -14.71
N PRO A 149 -7.04 -25.48 -14.77
CA PRO A 149 -7.61 -26.50 -13.90
C PRO A 149 -6.95 -27.87 -14.14
N LEU A 150 -6.76 -28.63 -13.09
CA LEU A 150 -6.28 -30.00 -13.21
C LEU A 150 -7.28 -30.86 -13.99
N THR A 151 -6.79 -31.62 -14.94
CA THR A 151 -7.59 -32.60 -15.70
C THR A 151 -7.77 -33.85 -14.89
N THR A 152 -8.71 -34.74 -15.31
CA THR A 152 -8.88 -36.08 -14.72
C THR A 152 -7.60 -36.90 -14.80
N ARG A 153 -6.82 -36.73 -15.89
CA ARG A 153 -5.54 -37.39 -16.04
C ARG A 153 -4.50 -36.92 -15.02
N ASP A 154 -4.46 -35.61 -14.75
CA ASP A 154 -3.56 -35.04 -13.74
C ASP A 154 -3.91 -35.58 -12.35
N LEU A 155 -5.20 -35.65 -12.02
CA LEU A 155 -5.67 -36.20 -10.75
C LEU A 155 -5.31 -37.66 -10.60
N LEU A 156 -5.47 -38.50 -11.65
CA LEU A 156 -5.04 -39.89 -11.64
C LEU A 156 -3.53 -40.00 -11.43
N THR A 157 -2.74 -39.14 -12.06
CA THR A 157 -1.29 -39.10 -11.85
C THR A 157 -0.94 -38.79 -10.40
N LEU A 158 -1.64 -37.82 -9.78
CA LEU A 158 -1.47 -37.51 -8.36
C LEU A 158 -1.80 -38.75 -7.48
N TRP A 159 -2.88 -39.45 -7.77
CA TRP A 159 -3.25 -40.69 -7.04
C TRP A 159 -2.20 -41.77 -7.13
N CYS A 160 -1.55 -41.92 -8.28
CA CYS A 160 -0.46 -42.90 -8.45
C CYS A 160 0.80 -42.59 -7.60
N HIS A 161 0.92 -41.37 -7.08
CA HIS A 161 2.04 -40.91 -6.25
C HIS A 161 1.60 -40.46 -4.86
N SER A 162 0.49 -40.98 -4.38
CA SER A 162 -0.12 -40.59 -3.09
C SER A 162 0.67 -41.01 -1.86
N ASP A 163 1.76 -41.75 -2.03
CA ASP A 163 2.77 -42.10 -1.03
C ASP A 163 3.66 -40.91 -0.63
N ASN A 164 3.58 -39.80 -1.36
CA ASN A 164 4.32 -38.58 -1.09
C ASN A 164 3.43 -37.53 -0.36
N ASP A 165 3.85 -37.07 0.82
CA ASP A 165 3.12 -36.12 1.67
C ASP A 165 2.68 -34.86 0.93
N THR A 166 3.50 -34.34 0.00
CA THR A 166 3.17 -33.17 -0.81
C THR A 166 2.04 -33.46 -1.78
N VAL A 167 2.04 -34.65 -2.38
CA VAL A 167 0.99 -35.08 -3.31
C VAL A 167 -0.32 -35.32 -2.53
N GLU A 168 -0.23 -35.94 -1.36
CA GLU A 168 -1.39 -36.13 -0.47
C GLU A 168 -2.03 -34.78 -0.11
N LEU A 169 -1.22 -33.79 0.27
CA LEU A 169 -1.70 -32.44 0.51
C LEU A 169 -2.38 -31.82 -0.72
N LEU A 170 -1.81 -31.99 -1.92
CA LEU A 170 -2.42 -31.52 -3.16
C LEU A 170 -3.78 -32.18 -3.41
N LEU A 171 -3.89 -33.49 -3.21
CA LEU A 171 -5.16 -34.20 -3.33
C LEU A 171 -6.20 -33.68 -2.33
N ILE A 172 -5.82 -33.46 -1.07
CA ILE A 172 -6.70 -32.85 -0.07
C ILE A 172 -7.18 -31.48 -0.55
N LEU A 173 -6.30 -30.63 -1.07
CA LEU A 173 -6.65 -29.30 -1.57
C LEU A 173 -7.59 -29.38 -2.78
N CYS A 174 -7.35 -30.30 -3.71
CA CYS A 174 -8.17 -30.49 -4.91
C CYS A 174 -9.61 -30.91 -4.58
N TYR A 175 -9.77 -31.89 -3.69
CA TYR A 175 -11.09 -32.43 -3.37
C TYR A 175 -11.85 -31.62 -2.34
N SER A 176 -11.16 -31.01 -1.39
CA SER A 176 -11.80 -30.24 -0.32
C SER A 176 -12.06 -28.77 -0.69
N GLY A 177 -11.30 -28.23 -1.66
CA GLY A 177 -11.30 -26.79 -2.00
C GLY A 177 -10.78 -25.91 -0.87
N TRP A 178 -10.01 -26.45 0.08
CA TRP A 178 -9.32 -25.65 1.09
C TRP A 178 -8.19 -24.83 0.47
N ARG A 179 -7.92 -23.67 1.06
CA ARG A 179 -6.72 -22.90 0.71
C ARG A 179 -5.53 -23.44 1.50
N ILE A 180 -4.34 -23.46 0.90
CA ILE A 180 -3.12 -23.96 1.55
C ILE A 180 -2.88 -23.34 2.95
N ASN A 181 -3.18 -22.07 3.14
CA ASN A 181 -3.04 -21.38 4.42
C ASN A 181 -4.16 -21.70 5.44
N GLU A 182 -5.20 -22.41 5.02
CA GLU A 182 -6.30 -22.86 5.89
C GLU A 182 -6.00 -24.25 6.46
N VAL A 183 -5.30 -25.10 5.70
CA VAL A 183 -4.99 -26.48 6.09
C VAL A 183 -4.36 -26.62 7.48
N PRO A 184 -3.33 -25.85 7.87
CA PRO A 184 -2.72 -25.98 9.20
C PRO A 184 -3.64 -25.60 10.35
N LYS A 185 -4.83 -25.08 10.08
CA LYS A 185 -5.81 -24.58 11.06
C LYS A 185 -7.12 -25.37 11.01
N LEU A 186 -7.16 -26.41 10.20
CA LEU A 186 -8.33 -27.30 10.13
C LEU A 186 -8.45 -28.10 11.42
N ARG A 187 -9.68 -28.23 11.89
CA ARG A 187 -10.04 -29.23 12.86
C ARG A 187 -10.41 -30.51 12.09
N VAL A 188 -9.76 -31.60 12.42
CA VAL A 188 -10.04 -32.92 11.82
C VAL A 188 -10.88 -33.73 12.82
N ASP A 189 -12.03 -34.16 12.38
CA ASP A 189 -12.90 -35.07 13.15
C ASP A 189 -12.96 -36.41 12.41
N LEU A 190 -12.10 -37.33 12.83
CA LEU A 190 -11.99 -38.65 12.21
C LEU A 190 -13.17 -39.57 12.58
N GLU A 191 -13.80 -39.35 13.74
CA GLU A 191 -14.95 -40.14 14.18
C GLU A 191 -16.18 -39.87 13.30
N ASN A 192 -16.39 -38.61 12.96
CA ASN A 192 -17.52 -38.19 12.14
C ASN A 192 -17.16 -37.98 10.67
N GLY A 193 -15.88 -38.18 10.29
CA GLY A 193 -15.40 -38.16 8.91
C GLY A 193 -15.45 -36.79 8.22
N TYR A 194 -15.03 -35.73 8.91
CA TYR A 194 -15.00 -34.39 8.28
C TYR A 194 -13.86 -33.50 8.72
N TYR A 195 -13.57 -32.49 7.89
CA TYR A 195 -12.73 -31.34 8.22
C TYR A 195 -13.60 -30.13 8.52
N GLU A 196 -13.31 -29.39 9.57
CA GLU A 196 -13.94 -28.12 9.91
C GLU A 196 -12.92 -26.99 9.86
N GLY A 197 -13.26 -25.88 9.18
CA GLY A 197 -12.35 -24.72 9.12
C GLY A 197 -12.89 -23.57 8.28
N GLY A 198 -11.95 -22.80 7.70
CA GLY A 198 -12.24 -21.62 6.90
C GLY A 198 -12.02 -20.33 7.66
N ILE A 199 -11.26 -19.40 7.04
CA ILE A 199 -10.79 -18.20 7.75
C ILE A 199 -11.18 -16.93 7.01
N LYS A 200 -11.17 -16.96 5.66
CA LYS A 200 -11.05 -15.74 4.85
C LYS A 200 -12.38 -15.03 4.57
N THR A 201 -13.47 -15.74 4.44
CA THR A 201 -14.76 -15.15 4.07
C THR A 201 -15.82 -15.44 5.12
N LYS A 202 -16.83 -14.54 5.23
CA LYS A 202 -17.93 -14.73 6.17
C LYS A 202 -18.68 -16.04 5.91
N ALA A 203 -18.84 -16.40 4.63
CA ALA A 203 -19.48 -17.65 4.20
C ALA A 203 -18.58 -18.89 4.33
N GLY A 204 -17.25 -18.70 4.41
CA GLY A 204 -16.29 -19.80 4.52
C GLY A 204 -15.87 -20.15 5.95
N LYS A 205 -16.29 -19.36 6.94
CA LYS A 205 -15.97 -19.66 8.35
C LYS A 205 -16.82 -20.82 8.85
N GLY A 206 -16.16 -21.78 9.49
CA GLY A 206 -16.84 -22.96 10.03
C GLY A 206 -17.36 -23.90 8.92
N ARG A 207 -16.77 -23.85 7.72
CA ARG A 207 -17.15 -24.79 6.65
C ARG A 207 -16.77 -26.20 7.04
N ILE A 208 -17.69 -27.13 6.84
CA ILE A 208 -17.50 -28.58 7.04
C ILE A 208 -17.33 -29.20 5.67
N VAL A 209 -16.30 -30.03 5.52
CA VAL A 209 -16.00 -30.78 4.30
C VAL A 209 -15.77 -32.24 4.70
N PRO A 210 -16.50 -33.21 4.09
CA PRO A 210 -16.28 -34.63 4.37
C PRO A 210 -14.87 -35.06 3.97
N ILE A 211 -14.38 -36.05 4.68
CA ILE A 211 -13.11 -36.73 4.38
C ILE A 211 -13.33 -37.71 3.24
#